data_9a905a18dc28e48b0d8e97c033cbc183
#
_entry.id   9a905a18dc28e48b0d8e97c033cbc183
#
_cell.length_a   1.000
_cell.length_b   1.000
_cell.length_c   1.000
_cell.angle_alpha   90.00
_cell.angle_beta   90.00
_cell.angle_gamma   90.00
#
_symmetry.space_group_name_H-M   'P 1'
#
loop_
_entity.id
_entity.type
_entity.pdbx_description
1 polymer ?
#
loop_
_entity_poly.entity_id
_entity_poly.type
_entity_poly.pdbx_seq_one_letter_code
_entity_poly.pdbx_strand_id
1 'polypeptide(L)'
;SRSDQLRVDLITNVSHDLKTPLTSIVGYLELIKKEELSDVVRDYVDVISTRAGKLGEMINSLFSLAKASSGNVELHKETFELNRLMEQIFADMDDRIKESGLKFVTQFTEEDTAIYSDNSYFYRICQNLIENALKYSAKGTRVFVKTYKKEAGTDQKMVLEITNTSGYEMDFEKEDIIERFSRGDKA
;
A
#
# COMPACT_ATOMS: atom_id res chain seq x y z
N SER A 1 6.33 23.24 10.92
CA SER A 1 7.41 24.11 11.40
C SER A 1 8.60 24.08 10.42
N ARG A 2 9.56 25.03 10.59
CA ARG A 2 10.79 25.08 9.76
C ARG A 2 11.61 23.79 9.88
N SER A 3 11.58 23.15 11.04
CA SER A 3 12.24 21.85 11.29
C SER A 3 11.59 20.71 10.53
N ASP A 4 10.27 20.71 10.42
CA ASP A 4 9.53 19.66 9.70
C ASP A 4 9.75 19.79 8.20
N GLN A 5 9.79 21.03 7.69
CA GLN A 5 10.11 21.28 6.28
C GLN A 5 11.51 20.80 5.92
N LEU A 6 12.51 21.07 6.76
CA LEU A 6 13.89 20.61 6.53
C LEU A 6 13.99 19.08 6.54
N ARG A 7 13.25 18.39 7.40
CA ARG A 7 13.20 16.92 7.42
C ARG A 7 12.60 16.37 6.14
N VAL A 8 11.50 16.95 5.68
CA VAL A 8 10.82 16.55 4.44
C VAL A 8 11.72 16.77 3.23
N ASP A 9 12.38 17.93 3.14
CA ASP A 9 13.27 18.24 2.04
C ASP A 9 14.47 17.28 2.03
N LEU A 10 15.02 16.95 3.20
CA LEU A 10 16.10 15.98 3.32
C LEU A 10 15.68 14.58 2.84
N ILE A 11 14.53 14.07 3.30
CA ILE A 11 14.01 12.77 2.91
C ILE A 11 13.70 12.73 1.41
N THR A 12 13.13 13.79 0.86
CA THR A 12 12.84 13.92 -0.58
C THR A 12 14.11 13.88 -1.41
N ASN A 13 15.14 14.62 -1.01
CA ASN A 13 16.43 14.64 -1.69
C ASN A 13 17.15 13.30 -1.62
N VAL A 14 17.18 12.66 -0.45
CA VAL A 14 17.76 11.32 -0.28
C VAL A 14 17.03 10.29 -1.14
N SER A 15 15.71 10.31 -1.18
CA SER A 15 14.92 9.41 -2.00
C SER A 15 15.21 9.59 -3.49
N HIS A 16 15.33 10.83 -3.95
CA HIS A 16 15.69 11.15 -5.33
C HIS A 16 17.11 10.67 -5.67
N ASP A 17 18.07 10.90 -4.77
CA ASP A 17 19.47 10.51 -4.97
C ASP A 17 19.67 9.00 -4.94
N LEU A 18 18.85 8.26 -4.18
CA LEU A 18 18.85 6.80 -4.17
C LEU A 18 18.21 6.21 -5.43
N LYS A 19 17.24 6.90 -6.01
CA LYS A 19 16.52 6.42 -7.21
C LYS A 19 17.43 6.35 -8.43
N THR A 20 18.37 7.27 -8.58
CA THR A 20 19.29 7.34 -9.72
C THR A 20 20.19 6.11 -9.82
N PRO A 21 20.99 5.72 -8.80
CA PRO A 21 21.80 4.51 -8.87
C PRO A 21 20.97 3.25 -8.97
N LEU A 22 19.80 3.19 -8.35
CA LEU A 22 18.91 2.03 -8.45
C LEU A 22 18.40 1.85 -9.88
N THR A 23 18.01 2.91 -10.57
CA THR A 23 17.60 2.86 -11.99
C THR A 23 18.72 2.29 -12.86
N SER A 24 19.97 2.68 -12.60
CA SER A 24 21.14 2.13 -13.29
C SER A 24 21.32 0.64 -13.02
N ILE A 25 21.21 0.19 -11.76
CA ILE A 25 21.31 -1.22 -11.37
C ILE A 25 20.25 -2.05 -12.07
N VAL A 26 19.00 -1.61 -12.05
CA VAL A 26 17.88 -2.28 -12.73
C VAL A 26 18.12 -2.36 -14.23
N GLY A 27 18.61 -1.29 -14.83
CA GLY A 27 18.95 -1.25 -16.26
C GLY A 27 20.01 -2.28 -16.65
N TYR A 28 21.09 -2.38 -15.87
CA TYR A 28 22.12 -3.39 -16.09
C TYR A 28 21.64 -4.82 -15.85
N LEU A 29 20.79 -5.05 -14.85
CA LEU A 29 20.15 -6.36 -14.64
C LEU A 29 19.31 -6.78 -15.85
N GLU A 30 18.56 -5.86 -16.46
CA GLU A 30 17.78 -6.14 -17.68
C GLU A 30 18.69 -6.46 -18.89
N LEU A 31 19.86 -5.82 -18.98
CA LEU A 31 20.84 -6.16 -19.99
C LEU A 31 21.44 -7.54 -19.78
N ILE A 32 21.81 -7.86 -18.53
CA ILE A 32 22.37 -9.19 -18.18
C ILE A 32 21.38 -10.31 -18.50
N LYS A 33 20.08 -10.10 -18.27
CA LYS A 33 19.04 -11.09 -18.59
C LYS A 33 18.94 -11.44 -20.07
N LYS A 34 19.47 -10.59 -20.95
CA LYS A 34 19.49 -10.83 -22.40
C LYS A 34 20.67 -11.69 -22.87
N GLU A 35 21.66 -11.88 -22.00
CA GLU A 35 22.82 -12.71 -22.31
C GLU A 35 22.54 -14.19 -22.07
N GLU A 36 23.38 -15.04 -22.64
CA GLU A 36 23.36 -16.47 -22.35
C GLU A 36 23.92 -16.70 -20.92
N LEU A 37 23.04 -17.09 -20.00
CA LEU A 37 23.38 -17.32 -18.61
C LEU A 37 23.28 -18.80 -18.28
N SER A 38 24.22 -19.31 -17.43
CA SER A 38 24.00 -20.59 -16.78
C SER A 38 22.79 -20.52 -15.85
N ASP A 39 22.17 -21.65 -15.55
CA ASP A 39 21.00 -21.70 -14.67
C ASP A 39 21.29 -21.10 -13.30
N VAL A 40 22.48 -21.35 -12.74
CA VAL A 40 22.90 -20.80 -11.46
C VAL A 40 23.01 -19.26 -11.50
N VAL A 41 23.62 -18.71 -12.54
CA VAL A 41 23.75 -17.25 -12.70
C VAL A 41 22.39 -16.61 -12.94
N ARG A 42 21.52 -17.26 -13.69
CA ARG A 42 20.13 -16.81 -13.91
C ARG A 42 19.38 -16.71 -12.58
N ASP A 43 19.50 -17.71 -11.72
CA ASP A 43 18.89 -17.68 -10.39
C ASP A 43 19.42 -16.52 -9.54
N TYR A 44 20.71 -16.24 -9.58
CA TYR A 44 21.30 -15.10 -8.87
C TYR A 44 20.78 -13.77 -9.42
N VAL A 45 20.68 -13.61 -10.72
CA VAL A 45 20.15 -12.41 -11.35
C VAL A 45 18.67 -12.21 -10.98
N ASP A 46 17.88 -13.27 -10.94
CA ASP A 46 16.48 -13.20 -10.53
C ASP A 46 16.33 -12.74 -9.07
N VAL A 47 17.16 -13.26 -8.17
CA VAL A 47 17.18 -12.84 -6.77
C VAL A 47 17.56 -11.37 -6.64
N ILE A 48 18.62 -10.93 -7.33
CA ILE A 48 19.05 -9.53 -7.30
C ILE A 48 17.97 -8.61 -7.88
N SER A 49 17.33 -9.01 -8.98
CA SER A 49 16.24 -8.24 -9.60
C SER A 49 15.06 -8.07 -8.66
N THR A 50 14.68 -9.13 -7.94
CA THR A 50 13.61 -9.09 -6.95
C THR A 50 13.96 -8.14 -5.79
N ARG A 51 15.19 -8.19 -5.30
CA ARG A 51 15.68 -7.29 -4.24
C ARG A 51 15.75 -5.83 -4.69
N ALA A 52 16.21 -5.58 -5.91
CA ALA A 52 16.24 -4.25 -6.50
C ALA A 52 14.82 -3.67 -6.66
N GLY A 53 13.85 -4.48 -7.09
CA GLY A 53 12.44 -4.10 -7.16
C GLY A 53 11.88 -3.74 -5.79
N LYS A 54 12.19 -4.52 -4.76
CA LYS A 54 11.80 -4.25 -3.37
C LYS A 54 12.39 -2.94 -2.85
N LEU A 55 13.66 -2.69 -3.14
CA LEU A 55 14.32 -1.43 -2.77
C LEU A 55 13.65 -0.24 -3.46
N GLY A 56 13.27 -0.37 -4.72
CA GLY A 56 12.52 0.65 -5.46
C GLY A 56 11.18 0.99 -4.83
N GLU A 57 10.43 -0.02 -4.40
CA GLU A 57 9.17 0.16 -3.66
C GLU A 57 9.38 0.90 -2.34
N MET A 58 10.43 0.56 -1.59
CA MET A 58 10.76 1.22 -0.33
C MET A 58 11.12 2.69 -0.53
N ILE A 59 11.88 3.03 -1.57
CA ILE A 59 12.24 4.41 -1.92
C ILE A 59 10.98 5.20 -2.29
N ASN A 60 10.08 4.63 -3.09
CA ASN A 60 8.82 5.27 -3.45
C ASN A 60 7.92 5.50 -2.23
N SER A 61 7.86 4.55 -1.31
CA SER A 61 7.12 4.68 -0.05
C SER A 61 7.69 5.79 0.83
N LEU A 62 9.01 5.89 0.92
CA LEU A 62 9.70 6.95 1.66
C LEU A 62 9.39 8.34 1.07
N PHE A 63 9.41 8.46 -0.25
CA PHE A 63 9.05 9.70 -0.94
C PHE A 63 7.58 10.10 -0.68
N SER A 64 6.66 9.14 -0.76
CA SER A 64 5.24 9.37 -0.49
C SER A 64 4.99 9.79 0.96
N LEU A 65 5.69 9.16 1.91
CA LEU A 65 5.62 9.52 3.33
C LEU A 65 6.13 10.94 3.57
N ALA A 66 7.24 11.33 2.96
CA ALA A 66 7.80 12.66 3.04
C ALA A 66 6.81 13.72 2.52
N LYS A 67 6.20 13.47 1.36
CA LYS A 67 5.15 14.34 0.80
C LYS A 67 3.94 14.48 1.73
N ALA A 68 3.45 13.37 2.27
CA ALA A 68 2.32 13.39 3.18
C ALA A 68 2.61 14.17 4.46
N SER A 69 3.84 14.04 5.01
CA SER A 69 4.28 14.75 6.21
C SER A 69 4.47 16.25 6.02
N SER A 70 4.72 16.69 4.80
CA SER A 70 4.92 18.13 4.51
C SER A 70 3.64 18.96 4.53
N GLY A 71 2.47 18.33 4.52
CA GLY A 71 1.19 19.01 4.35
C GLY A 71 0.99 19.65 2.98
N ASN A 72 1.95 19.50 2.07
CA ASN A 72 1.95 20.08 0.72
C ASN A 72 1.29 19.16 -0.33
N VAL A 73 0.46 18.21 0.10
CA VAL A 73 -0.30 17.37 -0.81
C VAL A 73 -1.48 18.17 -1.35
N GLU A 74 -1.42 18.52 -2.61
CA GLU A 74 -2.57 19.09 -3.30
C GLU A 74 -3.59 17.98 -3.60
N LEU A 75 -4.73 18.03 -2.91
CA LEU A 75 -5.81 17.08 -3.09
C LEU A 75 -6.79 17.58 -4.15
N HIS A 76 -7.02 16.78 -5.17
CA HIS A 76 -8.07 17.00 -6.17
C HIS A 76 -9.34 16.31 -5.71
N LYS A 77 -10.13 17.00 -4.87
CA LYS A 77 -11.34 16.44 -4.29
C LYS A 77 -12.49 16.46 -5.29
N GLU A 78 -13.19 15.33 -5.38
CA GLU A 78 -14.39 15.14 -6.17
C GLU A 78 -15.36 14.20 -5.44
N THR A 79 -16.61 14.19 -5.86
CA THR A 79 -17.60 13.25 -5.35
C THR A 79 -17.50 11.94 -6.13
N PHE A 80 -17.35 10.83 -5.44
CA PHE A 80 -17.36 9.49 -6.01
C PHE A 80 -18.00 8.49 -5.05
N GLU A 81 -18.44 7.35 -5.57
CA GLU A 81 -19.04 6.29 -4.77
C GLU A 81 -18.02 5.27 -4.29
N LEU A 82 -17.95 5.03 -2.98
CA LEU A 82 -17.01 4.10 -2.37
C LEU A 82 -17.21 2.67 -2.89
N ASN A 83 -18.45 2.20 -3.01
CA ASN A 83 -18.73 0.86 -3.51
C ASN A 83 -18.19 0.66 -4.94
N ARG A 84 -18.35 1.63 -5.80
CA ARG A 84 -17.81 1.59 -7.17
C ARG A 84 -16.29 1.54 -7.19
N LEU A 85 -15.66 2.32 -6.33
CA LEU A 85 -14.20 2.32 -6.18
C LEU A 85 -13.70 0.92 -5.76
N MET A 86 -14.37 0.30 -4.80
CA MET A 86 -14.02 -1.04 -4.34
C MET A 86 -14.22 -2.10 -5.43
N GLU A 87 -15.30 -2.03 -6.18
CA GLU A 87 -15.55 -2.91 -7.33
C GLU A 87 -14.45 -2.77 -8.38
N GLN A 88 -14.01 -1.56 -8.68
CA GLN A 88 -12.90 -1.28 -9.59
C GLN A 88 -11.59 -1.93 -9.09
N ILE A 89 -11.28 -1.78 -7.81
CA ILE A 89 -10.07 -2.38 -7.22
C ILE A 89 -10.11 -3.91 -7.31
N PHE A 90 -11.25 -4.53 -7.01
CA PHE A 90 -11.40 -5.98 -7.13
C PHE A 90 -11.26 -6.46 -8.57
N ALA A 91 -11.77 -5.69 -9.54
CA ALA A 91 -11.60 -6.00 -10.95
C ALA A 91 -10.11 -5.90 -11.37
N ASP A 92 -9.43 -4.84 -10.95
CA ASP A 92 -8.01 -4.61 -11.27
C ASP A 92 -7.08 -5.64 -10.61
N MET A 93 -7.46 -6.19 -9.49
CA MET A 93 -6.67 -7.17 -8.70
C MET A 93 -7.17 -8.62 -8.83
N ASP A 94 -8.12 -8.91 -9.73
CA ASP A 94 -8.80 -10.20 -9.82
C ASP A 94 -7.84 -11.38 -9.96
N ASP A 95 -6.85 -11.28 -10.83
CA ASP A 95 -5.86 -12.35 -11.04
C ASP A 95 -5.05 -12.63 -9.76
N ARG A 96 -4.59 -11.59 -9.08
CA ARG A 96 -3.83 -11.72 -7.84
C ARG A 96 -4.68 -12.30 -6.70
N ILE A 97 -5.94 -11.93 -6.63
CA ILE A 97 -6.90 -12.46 -5.65
C ILE A 97 -7.13 -13.96 -5.91
N LYS A 98 -7.34 -14.36 -7.15
CA LYS A 98 -7.51 -15.76 -7.54
C LYS A 98 -6.27 -16.59 -7.23
N GLU A 99 -5.08 -16.11 -7.58
CA GLU A 99 -3.81 -16.78 -7.32
C GLU A 99 -3.51 -16.95 -5.82
N SER A 100 -3.99 -16.04 -4.98
CA SER A 100 -3.79 -16.09 -3.53
C SER A 100 -4.49 -17.25 -2.83
N GLY A 101 -5.55 -17.80 -3.45
CA GLY A 101 -6.41 -18.81 -2.85
C GLY A 101 -7.28 -18.30 -1.68
N LEU A 102 -7.24 -17.00 -1.39
CA LEU A 102 -8.10 -16.36 -0.41
C LEU A 102 -9.50 -16.15 -0.96
N LYS A 103 -10.50 -16.28 -0.10
CA LYS A 103 -11.89 -16.00 -0.45
C LYS A 103 -12.30 -14.63 0.08
N PHE A 104 -12.50 -13.68 -0.82
CA PHE A 104 -13.06 -12.38 -0.48
C PHE A 104 -14.58 -12.44 -0.41
N VAL A 105 -15.12 -12.00 0.71
CA VAL A 105 -16.57 -11.91 0.95
C VAL A 105 -16.91 -10.43 1.12
N THR A 106 -17.68 -9.90 0.18
CA THR A 106 -18.07 -8.49 0.19
C THR A 106 -19.49 -8.33 0.75
N GLN A 107 -19.66 -7.36 1.62
CA GLN A 107 -20.94 -6.92 2.16
C GLN A 107 -21.04 -5.41 2.04
N PHE A 108 -21.39 -4.94 0.85
CA PHE A 108 -21.54 -3.53 0.57
C PHE A 108 -22.95 -3.05 0.89
N THR A 109 -23.05 -1.90 1.55
CA THR A 109 -24.36 -1.29 1.81
C THR A 109 -25.07 -0.95 0.52
N GLU A 110 -26.39 -1.06 0.52
CA GLU A 110 -27.25 -0.60 -0.58
C GLU A 110 -27.56 0.90 -0.51
N GLU A 111 -27.20 1.56 0.59
CA GLU A 111 -27.31 2.99 0.75
C GLU A 111 -26.33 3.73 -0.15
N ASP A 112 -26.57 5.02 -0.36
CA ASP A 112 -25.65 5.90 -1.09
C ASP A 112 -24.26 5.94 -0.42
N THR A 113 -23.22 5.57 -1.16
CA THR A 113 -21.84 5.55 -0.70
C THR A 113 -21.01 6.72 -1.22
N ALA A 114 -21.65 7.79 -1.68
CA ALA A 114 -20.97 8.98 -2.17
C ALA A 114 -20.12 9.62 -1.07
N ILE A 115 -18.85 9.87 -1.40
CA ILE A 115 -17.91 10.59 -0.55
C ILE A 115 -17.23 11.70 -1.35
N TYR A 116 -16.82 12.76 -0.66
CA TYR A 116 -16.08 13.89 -1.24
C TYR A 116 -14.62 13.81 -0.80
N SER A 117 -13.78 13.33 -1.69
CA SER A 117 -12.37 13.12 -1.42
C SER A 117 -11.56 13.07 -2.72
N ASP A 118 -10.26 12.82 -2.61
CA ASP A 118 -9.41 12.54 -3.77
C ASP A 118 -9.52 11.07 -4.16
N ASN A 119 -10.12 10.80 -5.30
CA ASN A 119 -10.36 9.45 -5.82
C ASN A 119 -9.06 8.65 -5.97
N SER A 120 -8.02 9.24 -6.54
CA SER A 120 -6.75 8.56 -6.80
C SER A 120 -6.03 8.16 -5.51
N TYR A 121 -5.99 9.04 -4.51
CA TYR A 121 -5.42 8.73 -3.20
C TYR A 121 -6.23 7.68 -2.47
N PHE A 122 -7.56 7.79 -2.52
CA PHE A 122 -8.44 6.83 -1.85
C PHE A 122 -8.34 5.44 -2.48
N TYR A 123 -8.27 5.37 -3.80
CA TYR A 123 -8.00 4.13 -4.54
C TYR A 123 -6.70 3.48 -4.06
N ARG A 124 -5.62 4.24 -3.95
CA ARG A 124 -4.32 3.74 -3.50
C ARG A 124 -4.37 3.22 -2.06
N ILE A 125 -5.04 3.94 -1.16
CA ILE A 125 -5.23 3.49 0.23
C ILE A 125 -5.97 2.16 0.27
N CYS A 126 -7.08 2.05 -0.42
CA CYS A 126 -7.88 0.83 -0.46
C CYS A 126 -7.12 -0.33 -1.13
N GLN A 127 -6.42 -0.07 -2.23
CA GLN A 127 -5.56 -1.05 -2.88
C GLN A 127 -4.48 -1.58 -1.93
N ASN A 128 -3.81 -0.70 -1.19
CA ASN A 128 -2.80 -1.10 -0.21
C ASN A 128 -3.40 -1.98 0.90
N LEU A 129 -4.61 -1.70 1.35
CA LEU A 129 -5.30 -2.53 2.34
C LEU A 129 -5.60 -3.94 1.80
N ILE A 130 -6.04 -4.04 0.57
CA ILE A 130 -6.27 -5.34 -0.09
C ILE A 130 -4.94 -6.08 -0.30
N GLU A 131 -3.89 -5.41 -0.74
CA GLU A 131 -2.55 -5.99 -0.86
C GLU A 131 -2.01 -6.52 0.46
N ASN A 132 -2.21 -5.79 1.55
CA ASN A 132 -1.85 -6.25 2.89
C ASN A 132 -2.63 -7.51 3.29
N ALA A 133 -3.93 -7.57 2.99
CA ALA A 133 -4.72 -8.77 3.22
C ALA A 133 -4.20 -9.97 2.41
N LEU A 134 -3.85 -9.77 1.15
CA LEU A 134 -3.24 -10.81 0.30
C LEU A 134 -1.92 -11.33 0.87
N LYS A 135 -1.10 -10.43 1.41
CA LYS A 135 0.25 -10.73 1.89
C LYS A 135 0.28 -11.41 3.25
N TYR A 136 -0.60 -11.01 4.16
CA TYR A 136 -0.53 -11.39 5.58
C TYR A 136 -1.64 -12.34 6.04
N SER A 137 -2.63 -12.64 5.22
CA SER A 137 -3.68 -13.59 5.58
C SER A 137 -3.18 -15.02 5.53
N ALA A 138 -3.68 -15.84 6.43
CA ALA A 138 -3.46 -17.29 6.40
C ALA A 138 -4.07 -17.90 5.13
N LYS A 139 -3.38 -18.86 4.52
CA LYS A 139 -3.85 -19.52 3.29
C LYS A 139 -5.21 -20.17 3.47
N GLY A 140 -6.06 -20.05 2.47
CA GLY A 140 -7.40 -20.67 2.45
C GLY A 140 -8.42 -20.01 3.37
N THR A 141 -8.10 -18.89 4.00
CA THR A 141 -9.03 -18.15 4.86
C THR A 141 -9.88 -17.15 4.07
N ARG A 142 -10.85 -16.57 4.75
CA ARG A 142 -11.74 -15.56 4.18
C ARG A 142 -11.27 -14.15 4.55
N VAL A 143 -11.43 -13.23 3.63
CA VAL A 143 -11.27 -11.79 3.86
C VAL A 143 -12.62 -11.14 3.70
N PHE A 144 -13.10 -10.47 4.75
CA PHE A 144 -14.39 -9.79 4.74
C PHE A 144 -14.19 -8.31 4.43
N VAL A 145 -14.91 -7.81 3.48
CA VAL A 145 -14.88 -6.40 3.09
C VAL A 145 -16.29 -5.83 3.19
N LYS A 146 -16.48 -4.88 4.08
CA LYS A 146 -17.79 -4.27 4.36
C LYS A 146 -17.75 -2.78 4.14
N THR A 147 -18.84 -2.24 3.62
CA THR A 147 -19.12 -0.80 3.63
C THR A 147 -20.42 -0.55 4.38
N TYR A 148 -20.44 0.44 5.23
CA TYR A 148 -21.65 0.84 5.96
C TYR A 148 -21.56 2.30 6.42
N LYS A 149 -22.70 2.87 6.72
CA LYS A 149 -22.79 4.20 7.33
C LYS A 149 -22.82 4.07 8.86
N LYS A 150 -22.05 4.93 9.52
CA LYS A 150 -22.03 5.07 10.96
C LYS A 150 -22.37 6.49 11.34
N GLU A 151 -23.25 6.65 12.32
CA GLU A 151 -23.54 7.97 12.89
C GLU A 151 -22.39 8.40 13.81
N ALA A 152 -21.89 9.63 13.61
CA ALA A 152 -20.86 10.26 14.43
C ALA A 152 -21.34 11.65 14.83
N GLY A 153 -22.03 11.75 15.97
CA GLY A 153 -22.69 13.00 16.39
C GLY A 153 -23.84 13.36 15.49
N THR A 154 -23.78 14.53 14.84
CA THR A 154 -24.77 15.00 13.84
C THR A 154 -24.42 14.58 12.41
N ASP A 155 -23.21 14.03 12.18
CA ASP A 155 -22.72 13.65 10.87
C ASP A 155 -22.80 12.13 10.67
N GLN A 156 -23.01 11.71 9.41
CA GLN A 156 -22.86 10.33 9.00
C GLN A 156 -21.49 10.13 8.37
N LYS A 157 -20.80 9.07 8.79
CA LYS A 157 -19.52 8.66 8.20
C LYS A 157 -19.70 7.37 7.40
N MET A 158 -19.12 7.34 6.21
CA MET A 158 -18.96 6.11 5.46
C MET A 158 -17.77 5.33 6.03
N VAL A 159 -17.97 4.04 6.30
CA VAL A 159 -16.95 3.14 6.84
C VAL A 159 -16.66 2.05 5.84
N LEU A 160 -15.39 1.83 5.59
CA LEU A 160 -14.85 0.65 4.92
C LEU A 160 -14.14 -0.21 5.98
N GLU A 161 -14.57 -1.45 6.12
CA GLU A 161 -13.99 -2.39 7.07
C GLU A 161 -13.47 -3.62 6.34
N ILE A 162 -12.20 -3.94 6.58
CA ILE A 162 -11.55 -5.12 6.02
C ILE A 162 -11.07 -5.99 7.18
N THR A 163 -11.54 -7.24 7.21
CA THR A 163 -11.18 -8.20 8.26
C THR A 163 -10.58 -9.44 7.63
N ASN A 164 -9.40 -9.80 8.07
CA ASN A 164 -8.69 -11.00 7.62
C ASN A 164 -8.14 -11.80 8.82
N THR A 165 -7.85 -13.07 8.57
CA THR A 165 -7.17 -13.92 9.55
C THR A 165 -5.67 -13.89 9.28
N SER A 166 -4.87 -13.44 10.26
CA SER A 166 -3.43 -13.39 10.14
C SER A 166 -2.82 -14.78 9.94
N GLY A 167 -1.86 -14.88 9.02
CA GLY A 167 -1.03 -16.06 8.84
C GLY A 167 0.10 -16.19 9.85
N TYR A 168 0.28 -15.19 10.71
CA TYR A 168 1.30 -15.12 11.75
C TYR A 168 0.64 -15.03 13.12
N GLU A 169 1.24 -15.69 14.11
CA GLU A 169 0.87 -15.47 15.50
C GLU A 169 1.17 -14.01 15.87
N MET A 170 0.17 -13.31 16.31
CA MET A 170 0.31 -11.93 16.75
C MET A 170 0.50 -11.94 18.27
N ASP A 171 1.77 -12.02 18.69
CA ASP A 171 2.18 -12.03 20.11
C ASP A 171 2.24 -10.63 20.75
N PHE A 172 1.54 -9.65 20.18
CA PHE A 172 1.56 -8.28 20.70
C PHE A 172 0.15 -7.78 20.95
N GLU A 173 0.01 -7.06 22.04
CA GLU A 173 -1.21 -6.35 22.38
C GLU A 173 -1.40 -5.12 21.45
N LYS A 174 -2.63 -4.62 21.40
CA LYS A 174 -3.00 -3.47 20.57
C LYS A 174 -2.11 -2.23 20.83
N GLU A 175 -1.69 -2.04 22.07
CA GLU A 175 -0.82 -0.97 22.52
C GLU A 175 0.58 -1.06 21.89
N ASP A 176 1.13 -2.25 21.70
CA ASP A 176 2.46 -2.45 21.11
C ASP A 176 2.52 -2.01 19.65
N ILE A 177 1.42 -2.15 18.91
CA ILE A 177 1.32 -1.70 17.52
C ILE A 177 1.34 -0.18 17.47
N ILE A 178 0.58 0.48 18.35
CA ILE A 178 0.50 1.93 18.44
C ILE A 178 1.85 2.52 18.87
N GLU A 179 2.54 1.90 19.82
CA GLU A 179 3.87 2.33 20.25
C GLU A 179 4.93 2.18 19.14
N ARG A 180 4.87 1.15 18.30
CA ARG A 180 5.80 1.01 17.18
C ARG A 180 5.63 2.10 16.13
N PHE A 181 4.41 2.52 15.86
CA PHE A 181 4.13 3.65 14.97
C PHE A 181 4.51 4.99 15.59
N SER A 182 4.39 5.15 16.91
CA SER A 182 4.77 6.38 17.61
C SER A 182 6.28 6.51 17.86
N ARG A 183 7.03 5.41 17.94
CA ARG A 183 8.50 5.42 18.04
C ARG A 183 9.21 5.79 16.75
N GLY A 184 8.56 5.67 15.61
CA GLY A 184 9.05 6.18 14.33
C GLY A 184 9.21 7.70 14.29
N ASP A 185 8.54 8.42 15.20
CA ASP A 185 8.62 9.88 15.33
C ASP A 185 9.72 10.36 16.30
N LYS A 186 10.53 9.46 16.88
CA LYS A 186 11.56 9.81 17.88
C LYS A 186 12.96 9.26 17.59
N ALA A 187 13.23 8.84 16.38
CA ALA A 187 14.59 8.46 15.97
C ALA A 187 15.15 9.42 14.93
#